data_2df39a50bfb3844d7497a8c80416609b
#
_entry.id   2df39a50bfb3844d7497a8c80416609b
#
_cell.length_a   1.000
_cell.length_b   1.000
_cell.length_c   1.000
_cell.angle_alpha   90.00
_cell.angle_beta   90.00
_cell.angle_gamma   90.00
#
_symmetry.space_group_name_H-M   'P 1'
#
loop_
_entity.id
_entity.type
_entity.pdbx_description
1 polymer ?
#
loop_
_entity_poly.entity_id
_entity_poly.type
_entity_poly.pdbx_seq_one_letter_code
_entity_poly.pdbx_strand_id
1 'polypeptide(L)'
;TDHHAVFSRQRLFWLHQPYDLEGSDPDFLRAVRDNCAFHMARCPEYRAIADHIGFSPEQIQTIADLARLPVLPTLFYKRHAVFSMPRWRMAMRVTSSGTSGRFSQVGFDWGCLLAEVPMVLRLGWRHGLISPRPAHNVILGYQPHRQNKTGVTRTMFGLTWFAPPISRTYALRYGDGGYVPDLDHVAKALEKLGSSRFPTRIIGFPSYLWFGLKRMEELGLRAQLPKGSRILLAGGWKQHYAQQVEKPVLYGLAGRILGIQEANINEFFGAVEHPIFFNACKEHHFHIPVYSRVIIRDVNTLEPLPMGKVGLINLISPLLRATPATSVMTDDLGYLTPGEECGCGLRSPYLTILGRVGLAEIQTCAAGAAELLGKGEMP
;
A
#
# COMPACT_ATOMS: atom_id res chain seq x y z
N THR A 1 -0.91 -23.68 20.28
CA THR A 1 -0.05 -22.52 19.95
C THR A 1 -0.56 -21.76 18.72
N ASP A 2 -1.00 -22.43 17.66
CA ASP A 2 -1.46 -21.76 16.42
C ASP A 2 -2.79 -20.99 16.59
N HIS A 3 -3.71 -21.47 17.45
CA HIS A 3 -5.00 -20.85 17.66
C HIS A 3 -4.91 -19.47 18.36
N HIS A 4 -4.04 -19.35 19.38
CA HIS A 4 -3.87 -18.09 20.10
C HIS A 4 -3.31 -16.97 19.21
N ALA A 5 -2.37 -17.31 18.36
CA ALA A 5 -1.72 -16.37 17.47
C ALA A 5 -2.61 -15.89 16.30
N VAL A 6 -3.51 -16.75 15.80
CA VAL A 6 -4.55 -16.31 14.84
C VAL A 6 -5.51 -15.35 15.52
N PHE A 7 -5.86 -15.61 16.78
CA PHE A 7 -6.79 -14.79 17.53
C PHE A 7 -6.25 -13.38 17.82
N SER A 8 -4.95 -13.22 18.16
CA SER A 8 -4.36 -11.90 18.44
C SER A 8 -4.42 -10.96 17.23
N ARG A 9 -4.06 -11.47 16.02
CA ARG A 9 -4.19 -10.72 14.78
C ARG A 9 -5.64 -10.32 14.50
N GLN A 10 -6.58 -11.27 14.56
CA GLN A 10 -7.99 -10.98 14.29
C GLN A 10 -8.55 -9.95 15.28
N ARG A 11 -8.20 -10.05 16.56
CA ARG A 11 -8.61 -9.09 17.58
C ARG A 11 -8.18 -7.67 17.24
N LEU A 12 -6.91 -7.48 16.81
CA LEU A 12 -6.40 -6.18 16.38
C LEU A 12 -7.22 -5.60 15.23
N PHE A 13 -7.51 -6.42 14.20
CA PHE A 13 -8.15 -5.94 12.98
C PHE A 13 -9.67 -5.74 13.12
N TRP A 14 -10.33 -6.43 14.04
CA TRP A 14 -11.79 -6.39 14.20
C TRP A 14 -12.28 -5.44 15.29
N LEU A 15 -11.53 -5.21 16.36
CA LEU A 15 -12.09 -4.59 17.55
C LEU A 15 -11.74 -3.10 17.72
N HIS A 16 -10.57 -2.64 17.23
CA HIS A 16 -10.09 -1.28 17.51
C HIS A 16 -10.63 -0.25 16.54
N GLN A 17 -10.79 0.99 16.99
CA GLN A 17 -11.08 2.13 16.12
C GLN A 17 -9.87 2.39 15.21
N PRO A 18 -10.07 2.68 13.90
CA PRO A 18 -9.00 2.66 12.91
C PRO A 18 -7.75 3.52 13.18
N TYR A 19 -7.87 4.55 14.04
CA TYR A 19 -6.78 5.49 14.34
C TYR A 19 -6.50 5.65 15.84
N ASP A 20 -7.04 4.79 16.69
CA ASP A 20 -6.74 4.74 18.14
C ASP A 20 -5.50 3.88 18.39
N LEU A 21 -4.31 4.45 18.17
CA LEU A 21 -3.05 3.72 18.30
C LEU A 21 -2.82 3.29 19.75
N GLU A 22 -2.95 4.21 20.71
CA GLU A 22 -2.70 3.94 22.14
C GLU A 22 -3.60 2.82 22.67
N GLY A 23 -4.91 2.89 22.35
CA GLY A 23 -5.86 1.84 22.75
C GLY A 23 -5.57 0.49 22.09
N SER A 24 -4.90 0.46 20.95
CA SER A 24 -4.56 -0.76 20.22
C SER A 24 -3.17 -1.33 20.54
N ASP A 25 -2.28 -0.57 21.21
CA ASP A 25 -0.89 -0.96 21.44
C ASP A 25 -0.72 -2.34 22.10
N PRO A 26 -1.46 -2.71 23.15
CA PRO A 26 -1.31 -4.03 23.77
C PRO A 26 -1.62 -5.19 22.80
N ASP A 27 -2.68 -5.04 21.99
CA ASP A 27 -3.07 -6.06 21.03
C ASP A 27 -2.13 -6.06 19.80
N PHE A 28 -1.61 -4.88 19.39
CA PHE A 28 -0.62 -4.77 18.35
C PHE A 28 0.70 -5.47 18.73
N LEU A 29 1.24 -5.18 19.91
CA LEU A 29 2.46 -5.80 20.42
C LEU A 29 2.32 -7.32 20.56
N ARG A 30 1.18 -7.79 21.06
CA ARG A 30 0.89 -9.22 21.14
C ARG A 30 0.87 -9.86 19.75
N ALA A 31 0.15 -9.25 18.80
CA ALA A 31 0.05 -9.77 17.44
C ALA A 31 1.41 -9.79 16.73
N VAL A 32 2.27 -8.79 16.94
CA VAL A 32 3.64 -8.74 16.42
C VAL A 32 4.49 -9.86 17.02
N ARG A 33 4.47 -10.06 18.35
CA ARG A 33 5.20 -11.16 19.00
C ARG A 33 4.81 -12.51 18.43
N ASP A 34 3.48 -12.76 18.38
CA ASP A 34 2.94 -14.03 17.85
C ASP A 34 3.33 -14.24 16.39
N ASN A 35 3.36 -13.16 15.59
CA ASN A 35 3.76 -13.23 14.18
C ASN A 35 5.25 -13.53 14.02
N CYS A 36 6.12 -12.86 14.78
CA CYS A 36 7.57 -13.13 14.79
C CYS A 36 7.87 -14.56 15.25
N ALA A 37 7.25 -15.04 16.33
CA ALA A 37 7.40 -16.40 16.82
C ALA A 37 6.96 -17.44 15.76
N PHE A 38 5.87 -17.15 15.05
CA PHE A 38 5.41 -17.99 13.95
C PHE A 38 6.43 -18.06 12.81
N HIS A 39 7.01 -16.91 12.41
CA HIS A 39 8.02 -16.88 11.35
C HIS A 39 9.31 -17.57 11.76
N MET A 40 9.82 -17.33 12.98
CA MET A 40 11.00 -18.02 13.50
C MET A 40 10.83 -19.53 13.57
N ALA A 41 9.62 -20.00 13.88
CA ALA A 41 9.33 -21.44 13.93
C ALA A 41 9.26 -22.11 12.55
N ARG A 42 8.96 -21.37 11.47
CA ARG A 42 8.54 -21.93 10.18
C ARG A 42 9.33 -21.45 8.96
N CYS A 43 10.13 -20.39 9.10
CA CYS A 43 10.96 -19.85 8.02
C CYS A 43 12.43 -19.87 8.46
N PRO A 44 13.24 -20.82 7.94
CA PRO A 44 14.66 -20.92 8.32
C PRO A 44 15.44 -19.64 8.03
N GLU A 45 15.16 -18.96 6.92
CA GLU A 45 15.82 -17.71 6.53
C GLU A 45 15.51 -16.58 7.52
N TYR A 46 14.24 -16.44 7.93
CA TYR A 46 13.87 -15.45 8.93
C TYR A 46 14.50 -15.74 10.29
N ARG A 47 14.51 -17.03 10.69
CA ARG A 47 15.17 -17.47 11.92
C ARG A 47 16.65 -17.14 11.91
N ALA A 48 17.36 -17.46 10.83
CA ALA A 48 18.81 -17.19 10.72
C ALA A 48 19.11 -15.68 10.88
N ILE A 49 18.28 -14.82 10.28
CA ILE A 49 18.41 -13.35 10.44
C ILE A 49 18.14 -12.93 11.88
N ALA A 50 17.06 -13.44 12.49
CA ALA A 50 16.72 -13.12 13.89
C ALA A 50 17.81 -13.57 14.86
N ASP A 51 18.34 -14.78 14.72
CA ASP A 51 19.41 -15.34 15.54
C ASP A 51 20.70 -14.52 15.39
N HIS A 52 21.03 -14.11 14.16
CA HIS A 52 22.22 -13.32 13.88
C HIS A 52 22.23 -11.96 14.60
N ILE A 53 21.07 -11.29 14.67
CA ILE A 53 20.92 -10.00 15.38
C ILE A 53 20.57 -10.15 16.86
N GLY A 54 20.50 -11.39 17.37
CA GLY A 54 20.14 -11.68 18.76
C GLY A 54 18.70 -11.31 19.11
N PHE A 55 17.79 -11.38 18.15
CA PHE A 55 16.37 -11.05 18.36
C PHE A 55 15.57 -12.24 18.89
N SER A 56 14.74 -11.99 19.89
CA SER A 56 13.65 -12.90 20.31
C SER A 56 12.33 -12.15 20.45
N PRO A 57 11.20 -12.80 20.13
CA PRO A 57 9.87 -12.16 20.18
C PRO A 57 9.51 -11.60 21.57
N GLU A 58 10.03 -12.21 22.64
CA GLU A 58 9.80 -11.81 24.03
C GLU A 58 10.40 -10.44 24.37
N GLN A 59 11.37 -9.97 23.59
CA GLN A 59 11.96 -8.64 23.74
C GLN A 59 11.00 -7.50 23.40
N ILE A 60 9.92 -7.81 22.67
CA ILE A 60 8.91 -6.81 22.26
C ILE A 60 7.89 -6.63 23.37
N GLN A 61 8.12 -5.68 24.28
CA GLN A 61 7.24 -5.35 25.41
C GLN A 61 6.55 -3.99 25.23
N THR A 62 7.21 -3.05 24.58
CA THR A 62 6.75 -1.67 24.34
C THR A 62 6.80 -1.32 22.86
N ILE A 63 6.15 -0.22 22.46
CA ILE A 63 6.22 0.29 21.08
C ILE A 63 7.66 0.64 20.68
N ALA A 64 8.47 1.12 21.61
CA ALA A 64 9.89 1.42 21.32
C ALA A 64 10.69 0.15 20.96
N ASP A 65 10.33 -1.01 21.51
CA ASP A 65 11.03 -2.27 21.22
C ASP A 65 10.79 -2.75 19.79
N LEU A 66 9.79 -2.22 19.07
CA LEU A 66 9.58 -2.52 17.66
C LEU A 66 10.79 -2.16 16.79
N ALA A 67 11.65 -1.26 17.27
CA ALA A 67 12.90 -0.92 16.61
C ALA A 67 13.90 -2.09 16.52
N ARG A 68 13.75 -3.11 17.39
CA ARG A 68 14.61 -4.32 17.43
C ARG A 68 14.19 -5.41 16.45
N LEU A 69 13.02 -5.28 15.83
CA LEU A 69 12.51 -6.28 14.89
C LEU A 69 13.51 -6.54 13.75
N PRO A 70 13.65 -7.80 13.27
CA PRO A 70 14.35 -8.08 12.03
C PRO A 70 13.73 -7.28 10.88
N VAL A 71 14.48 -6.32 10.34
CA VAL A 71 14.00 -5.44 9.27
C VAL A 71 14.44 -6.02 7.93
N LEU A 72 13.48 -6.32 7.06
CA LEU A 72 13.74 -6.85 5.73
C LEU A 72 13.41 -5.79 4.67
N PRO A 73 14.40 -5.39 3.84
CA PRO A 73 14.14 -4.43 2.77
C PRO A 73 13.28 -5.02 1.64
N THR A 74 12.53 -4.20 0.93
CA THR A 74 11.73 -4.64 -0.23
C THR A 74 12.58 -5.35 -1.28
N LEU A 75 13.85 -4.98 -1.42
CA LEU A 75 14.81 -5.65 -2.32
C LEU A 75 15.05 -7.12 -1.92
N PHE A 76 14.99 -7.45 -0.63
CA PHE A 76 15.11 -8.83 -0.16
C PHE A 76 14.03 -9.72 -0.79
N TYR A 77 12.76 -9.29 -0.78
CA TYR A 77 11.65 -10.04 -1.35
C TYR A 77 11.66 -10.12 -2.88
N LYS A 78 12.37 -9.20 -3.54
CA LYS A 78 12.62 -9.25 -5.00
C LYS A 78 13.68 -10.28 -5.38
N ARG A 79 14.56 -10.63 -4.44
CA ARG A 79 15.66 -11.59 -4.64
C ARG A 79 15.36 -12.97 -4.07
N HIS A 80 14.57 -13.04 -3.00
CA HIS A 80 14.30 -14.25 -2.25
C HIS A 80 12.79 -14.48 -2.11
N ALA A 81 12.33 -15.63 -2.57
CA ALA A 81 10.94 -16.07 -2.39
C ALA A 81 10.81 -16.84 -1.07
N VAL A 82 10.69 -16.12 0.05
CA VAL A 82 10.64 -16.69 1.39
C VAL A 82 9.22 -16.81 1.92
N PHE A 83 8.90 -17.95 2.51
CA PHE A 83 7.56 -18.25 2.99
C PHE A 83 7.60 -19.03 4.31
N SER A 84 6.67 -18.71 5.20
CA SER A 84 6.50 -19.38 6.51
C SER A 84 5.42 -20.47 6.48
N MET A 85 4.87 -20.77 5.31
CA MET A 85 3.92 -21.86 5.13
C MET A 85 3.95 -22.42 3.70
N PRO A 86 3.55 -23.67 3.48
CA PRO A 86 3.50 -24.27 2.16
C PRO A 86 2.40 -23.65 1.30
N ARG A 87 2.59 -23.70 -0.03
CA ARG A 87 1.70 -23.06 -1.01
C ARG A 87 0.21 -23.47 -0.87
N TRP A 88 -0.06 -24.71 -0.55
CA TRP A 88 -1.43 -25.22 -0.42
C TRP A 88 -2.21 -24.65 0.77
N ARG A 89 -1.52 -24.06 1.76
CA ARG A 89 -2.13 -23.33 2.89
C ARG A 89 -2.31 -21.83 2.63
N MET A 90 -1.79 -21.34 1.51
CA MET A 90 -1.96 -19.95 1.12
C MET A 90 -3.27 -19.76 0.35
N ALA A 91 -4.01 -18.72 0.68
CA ALA A 91 -5.20 -18.33 -0.08
C ALA A 91 -4.82 -17.81 -1.47
N MET A 92 -3.73 -17.02 -1.56
CA MET A 92 -3.21 -16.52 -2.82
C MET A 92 -1.74 -16.13 -2.73
N ARG A 93 -1.10 -15.97 -3.89
CA ARG A 93 0.18 -15.27 -4.06
C ARG A 93 -0.01 -14.09 -4.98
N VAL A 94 0.61 -12.99 -4.63
CA VAL A 94 0.63 -11.77 -5.45
C VAL A 94 2.07 -11.36 -5.69
N THR A 95 2.28 -10.61 -6.78
CA THR A 95 3.59 -10.07 -7.14
C THR A 95 3.54 -8.55 -7.06
N SER A 96 4.69 -7.93 -6.75
CA SER A 96 4.84 -6.49 -6.91
C SER A 96 4.82 -6.12 -8.40
N SER A 97 4.54 -4.85 -8.70
CA SER A 97 4.49 -4.34 -10.08
C SER A 97 5.88 -4.08 -10.72
N GLY A 98 6.96 -4.52 -10.09
CA GLY A 98 8.39 -4.34 -10.41
C GLY A 98 8.74 -3.58 -11.69
N THR A 99 9.34 -2.41 -11.53
CA THR A 99 9.87 -1.59 -12.65
C THR A 99 11.22 -2.09 -13.18
N SER A 100 11.90 -3.00 -12.44
CA SER A 100 13.25 -3.52 -12.73
C SER A 100 13.29 -4.98 -13.20
N GLY A 101 12.16 -5.54 -13.61
CA GLY A 101 12.07 -6.94 -14.08
C GLY A 101 12.13 -8.01 -12.97
N ARG A 102 12.37 -7.63 -11.73
CA ARG A 102 12.32 -8.53 -10.56
C ARG A 102 11.12 -8.17 -9.70
N PHE A 103 10.32 -9.19 -9.35
CA PHE A 103 9.07 -9.03 -8.62
C PHE A 103 9.17 -9.67 -7.25
N SER A 104 8.74 -8.97 -6.21
CA SER A 104 8.50 -9.60 -4.92
C SER A 104 7.35 -10.59 -5.04
N GLN A 105 7.47 -11.74 -4.40
CA GLN A 105 6.41 -12.72 -4.28
C GLN A 105 5.91 -12.74 -2.84
N VAL A 106 4.67 -12.38 -2.63
CA VAL A 106 4.06 -12.32 -1.30
C VAL A 106 2.88 -13.29 -1.23
N GLY A 107 2.91 -14.18 -0.25
CA GLY A 107 1.84 -15.11 0.06
C GLY A 107 0.87 -14.52 1.09
N PHE A 108 -0.41 -14.80 0.90
CA PHE A 108 -1.50 -14.43 1.79
C PHE A 108 -2.17 -15.69 2.29
N ASP A 109 -2.32 -15.82 3.60
CA ASP A 109 -3.12 -16.89 4.22
C ASP A 109 -4.60 -16.48 4.34
N TRP A 110 -5.49 -17.43 4.56
CA TRP A 110 -6.92 -17.16 4.73
C TRP A 110 -7.21 -16.22 5.90
N GLY A 111 -6.44 -16.32 6.99
CA GLY A 111 -6.58 -15.42 8.12
C GLY A 111 -6.16 -13.98 7.81
N CYS A 112 -5.23 -13.79 6.87
CA CYS A 112 -4.88 -12.46 6.35
C CYS A 112 -6.07 -11.84 5.61
N LEU A 113 -6.71 -12.59 4.69
CA LEU A 113 -7.90 -12.09 3.98
C LEU A 113 -9.04 -11.76 4.94
N LEU A 114 -9.25 -12.59 5.97
CA LEU A 114 -10.26 -12.31 7.01
C LEU A 114 -9.94 -11.06 7.83
N ALA A 115 -8.67 -10.70 8.00
CA ALA A 115 -8.24 -9.47 8.66
C ALA A 115 -8.32 -8.24 7.75
N GLU A 116 -8.03 -8.40 6.45
CA GLU A 116 -8.10 -7.32 5.46
C GLU A 116 -9.53 -6.80 5.26
N VAL A 117 -10.52 -7.68 5.25
CA VAL A 117 -11.92 -7.27 5.01
C VAL A 117 -12.39 -6.20 6.01
N PRO A 118 -12.34 -6.39 7.34
CA PRO A 118 -12.75 -5.35 8.29
C PRO A 118 -11.86 -4.10 8.20
N MET A 119 -10.57 -4.24 7.96
CA MET A 119 -9.67 -3.10 7.77
C MET A 119 -10.12 -2.22 6.59
N VAL A 120 -10.31 -2.81 5.42
CA VAL A 120 -10.70 -2.09 4.20
C VAL A 120 -12.07 -1.46 4.34
N LEU A 121 -13.05 -2.18 4.92
CA LEU A 121 -14.40 -1.66 5.12
C LEU A 121 -14.43 -0.51 6.12
N ARG A 122 -13.74 -0.63 7.24
CA ARG A 122 -13.73 0.39 8.30
C ARG A 122 -12.98 1.66 7.87
N LEU A 123 -11.82 1.51 7.21
CA LEU A 123 -11.11 2.65 6.63
C LEU A 123 -11.90 3.27 5.48
N GLY A 124 -12.45 2.46 4.59
CA GLY A 124 -13.28 2.95 3.48
C GLY A 124 -14.52 3.70 3.96
N TRP A 125 -15.18 3.21 5.00
CA TRP A 125 -16.31 3.90 5.64
C TRP A 125 -15.88 5.21 6.32
N ARG A 126 -14.80 5.16 7.11
CA ARG A 126 -14.28 6.33 7.82
C ARG A 126 -13.91 7.49 6.89
N HIS A 127 -13.41 7.18 5.69
CA HIS A 127 -13.05 8.16 4.68
C HIS A 127 -14.15 8.44 3.64
N GLY A 128 -15.37 7.95 3.88
CA GLY A 128 -16.51 8.17 2.98
C GLY A 128 -16.33 7.61 1.57
N LEU A 129 -15.54 6.55 1.43
CA LEU A 129 -15.26 5.90 0.13
C LEU A 129 -16.32 4.88 -0.25
N ILE A 130 -16.98 4.27 0.75
CA ILE A 130 -18.04 3.30 0.54
C ILE A 130 -19.36 4.03 0.35
N SER A 131 -20.12 3.64 -0.68
CA SER A 131 -21.41 4.25 -1.00
C SER A 131 -22.41 3.17 -1.45
N PRO A 132 -23.65 3.21 -0.99
CA PRO A 132 -24.69 2.34 -1.50
C PRO A 132 -25.17 2.77 -2.91
N ARG A 133 -24.88 4.00 -3.34
CA ARG A 133 -25.27 4.50 -4.65
C ARG A 133 -24.41 3.86 -5.73
N PRO A 134 -25.03 3.20 -6.74
CA PRO A 134 -24.28 2.60 -7.85
C PRO A 134 -23.40 3.62 -8.58
N ALA A 135 -22.27 3.15 -9.11
CA ALA A 135 -21.28 4.02 -9.78
C ALA A 135 -20.67 3.35 -11.02
N HIS A 136 -20.31 4.18 -11.98
CA HIS A 136 -19.41 3.78 -13.07
C HIS A 136 -17.98 3.79 -12.58
N ASN A 137 -17.15 2.87 -13.07
CA ASN A 137 -15.73 2.81 -12.70
C ASN A 137 -14.86 2.98 -13.96
N VAL A 138 -13.95 3.95 -13.91
CA VAL A 138 -12.89 4.14 -14.90
C VAL A 138 -11.57 3.80 -14.22
N ILE A 139 -10.94 2.71 -14.65
CA ILE A 139 -9.75 2.18 -14.03
C ILE A 139 -8.53 2.57 -14.87
N LEU A 140 -7.73 3.48 -14.34
CA LEU A 140 -6.48 3.95 -14.92
C LEU A 140 -5.34 2.98 -14.56
N GLY A 141 -5.52 1.74 -14.98
CA GLY A 141 -4.67 0.61 -14.67
C GLY A 141 -5.01 -0.59 -15.54
N TYR A 142 -4.49 -1.75 -15.16
CA TYR A 142 -4.57 -2.99 -15.92
C TYR A 142 -5.96 -3.64 -15.84
N GLN A 143 -6.49 -4.05 -16.98
CA GLN A 143 -7.63 -4.95 -17.02
C GLN A 143 -7.25 -6.30 -16.37
N PRO A 144 -8.09 -6.88 -15.47
CA PRO A 144 -7.82 -8.19 -14.90
C PRO A 144 -7.66 -9.26 -15.98
N HIS A 145 -6.57 -10.03 -15.88
CA HIS A 145 -6.29 -11.15 -16.77
C HIS A 145 -5.60 -12.27 -16.00
N ARG A 146 -5.77 -13.54 -16.42
CA ARG A 146 -5.22 -14.72 -15.72
C ARG A 146 -3.71 -14.69 -15.54
N GLN A 147 -2.99 -14.06 -16.47
CA GLN A 147 -1.53 -13.92 -16.41
C GLN A 147 -1.09 -12.75 -15.52
N ASN A 148 -1.97 -11.79 -15.20
CA ASN A 148 -1.64 -10.66 -14.35
C ASN A 148 -1.94 -10.98 -12.88
N LYS A 149 -0.89 -11.29 -12.12
CA LYS A 149 -0.95 -11.63 -10.69
C LYS A 149 -0.53 -10.46 -9.79
N THR A 150 -0.42 -9.25 -10.34
CA THR A 150 0.05 -8.08 -9.58
C THR A 150 -0.96 -7.66 -8.52
N GLY A 151 -0.45 -7.32 -7.33
CA GLY A 151 -1.27 -6.84 -6.21
C GLY A 151 -2.07 -5.59 -6.59
N VAL A 152 -1.47 -4.68 -7.36
CA VAL A 152 -2.10 -3.42 -7.78
C VAL A 152 -3.36 -3.66 -8.64
N THR A 153 -3.33 -4.60 -9.57
CA THR A 153 -4.51 -4.94 -10.40
C THR A 153 -5.66 -5.46 -9.52
N ARG A 154 -5.34 -6.31 -8.54
CA ARG A 154 -6.34 -6.85 -7.59
C ARG A 154 -6.90 -5.76 -6.69
N THR A 155 -6.06 -4.89 -6.17
CA THR A 155 -6.48 -3.76 -5.33
C THR A 155 -7.39 -2.81 -6.11
N MET A 156 -7.01 -2.41 -7.32
CA MET A 156 -7.84 -1.53 -8.15
C MET A 156 -9.19 -2.17 -8.49
N PHE A 157 -9.21 -3.46 -8.81
CA PHE A 157 -10.46 -4.19 -9.02
C PHE A 157 -11.30 -4.25 -7.74
N GLY A 158 -10.70 -4.51 -6.59
CA GLY A 158 -11.37 -4.52 -5.29
C GLY A 158 -12.03 -3.18 -4.95
N LEU A 159 -11.35 -2.07 -5.22
CA LEU A 159 -11.88 -0.71 -5.01
C LEU A 159 -13.14 -0.42 -5.84
N THR A 160 -13.36 -1.10 -6.96
CA THR A 160 -14.60 -0.95 -7.74
C THR A 160 -15.85 -1.41 -6.99
N TRP A 161 -15.71 -2.22 -5.93
CA TRP A 161 -16.79 -2.71 -5.09
C TRP A 161 -17.13 -1.79 -3.92
N PHE A 162 -16.46 -0.67 -3.78
CA PHE A 162 -16.83 0.36 -2.78
C PHE A 162 -18.13 1.07 -3.09
N ALA A 163 -18.68 0.85 -4.28
CA ALA A 163 -20.06 1.12 -4.65
C ALA A 163 -20.54 0.00 -5.59
N PRO A 164 -21.83 -0.31 -5.66
CA PRO A 164 -22.35 -1.26 -6.64
C PRO A 164 -21.90 -0.85 -8.06
N PRO A 165 -21.10 -1.67 -8.76
CA PRO A 165 -20.49 -1.28 -10.03
C PRO A 165 -21.50 -1.41 -11.18
N ILE A 166 -21.74 -0.33 -11.93
CA ILE A 166 -22.56 -0.31 -13.15
C ILE A 166 -21.73 -0.74 -14.35
N SER A 167 -20.51 -0.18 -14.46
CA SER A 167 -19.59 -0.48 -15.56
C SER A 167 -18.15 -0.38 -15.10
N ARG A 168 -17.25 -0.99 -15.85
CA ARG A 168 -15.79 -0.90 -15.67
C ARG A 168 -15.13 -0.63 -17.01
N THR A 169 -14.44 0.51 -17.11
CA THR A 169 -13.64 0.91 -18.27
C THR A 169 -12.17 0.92 -17.86
N TYR A 170 -11.31 0.26 -18.63
CA TYR A 170 -9.88 0.11 -18.30
C TYR A 170 -9.02 0.88 -19.30
N ALA A 171 -8.00 1.59 -18.79
CA ALA A 171 -7.01 2.29 -19.60
C ALA A 171 -5.98 1.35 -20.23
N LEU A 172 -5.63 0.25 -19.56
CA LEU A 172 -4.71 -0.76 -20.06
C LEU A 172 -5.50 -2.04 -20.35
N ARG A 173 -5.86 -2.22 -21.61
CA ARG A 173 -6.65 -3.38 -22.08
C ARG A 173 -5.72 -4.51 -22.50
N TYR A 174 -6.12 -5.74 -22.21
CA TYR A 174 -5.37 -6.92 -22.63
C TYR A 174 -5.82 -7.33 -24.04
N GLY A 175 -4.87 -7.39 -24.98
CA GLY A 175 -5.07 -7.83 -26.37
C GLY A 175 -3.75 -8.24 -26.99
N ASP A 176 -3.77 -9.05 -28.05
CA ASP A 176 -2.60 -9.49 -28.84
C ASP A 176 -1.39 -9.95 -28.00
N GLY A 177 -1.65 -10.61 -26.87
CA GLY A 177 -0.62 -11.15 -25.98
C GLY A 177 -0.02 -10.17 -24.97
N GLY A 178 -0.53 -8.93 -24.87
CA GLY A 178 -0.03 -7.92 -23.94
C GLY A 178 -1.06 -6.86 -23.55
N TYR A 179 -0.61 -5.89 -22.75
CA TYR A 179 -1.43 -4.72 -22.38
C TYR A 179 -1.15 -3.56 -23.31
N VAL A 180 -2.22 -2.99 -23.86
CA VAL A 180 -2.17 -1.82 -24.74
C VAL A 180 -2.87 -0.64 -24.05
N PRO A 181 -2.21 0.54 -23.95
CA PRO A 181 -2.84 1.76 -23.47
C PRO A 181 -3.90 2.26 -24.46
N ASP A 182 -5.08 2.63 -23.94
CA ASP A 182 -6.20 3.16 -24.73
C ASP A 182 -6.77 4.41 -24.05
N LEU A 183 -5.99 5.50 -24.07
CA LEU A 183 -6.39 6.77 -23.46
C LEU A 183 -7.52 7.47 -24.23
N ASP A 184 -7.64 7.27 -25.52
CA ASP A 184 -8.73 7.81 -26.32
C ASP A 184 -10.08 7.20 -25.92
N HIS A 185 -10.09 5.90 -25.69
CA HIS A 185 -11.26 5.21 -25.15
C HIS A 185 -11.67 5.73 -23.77
N VAL A 186 -10.69 5.94 -22.90
CA VAL A 186 -10.93 6.52 -21.56
C VAL A 186 -11.47 7.93 -21.66
N ALA A 187 -10.88 8.79 -22.50
CA ALA A 187 -11.30 10.17 -22.68
C ALA A 187 -12.77 10.25 -23.17
N LYS A 188 -13.13 9.48 -24.19
CA LYS A 188 -14.50 9.40 -24.71
C LYS A 188 -15.49 8.81 -23.70
N ALA A 189 -15.07 7.82 -22.93
CA ALA A 189 -15.87 7.24 -21.88
C ALA A 189 -16.18 8.28 -20.77
N LEU A 190 -15.17 9.03 -20.33
CA LEU A 190 -15.34 10.09 -19.31
C LEU A 190 -16.26 11.20 -19.81
N GLU A 191 -16.11 11.64 -21.06
CA GLU A 191 -17.01 12.62 -21.68
C GLU A 191 -18.47 12.14 -21.61
N LYS A 192 -18.73 10.93 -22.09
CA LYS A 192 -20.06 10.32 -22.08
C LYS A 192 -20.65 10.21 -20.67
N LEU A 193 -19.81 9.89 -19.66
CA LEU A 193 -20.22 9.75 -18.26
C LEU A 193 -20.59 11.09 -17.62
N GLY A 194 -20.21 12.23 -18.18
CA GLY A 194 -20.67 13.55 -17.79
C GLY A 194 -22.19 13.70 -17.88
N SER A 195 -22.85 12.98 -18.79
CA SER A 195 -24.32 12.97 -18.94
C SER A 195 -25.02 11.85 -18.15
N SER A 196 -24.28 11.08 -17.35
CA SER A 196 -24.87 10.01 -16.52
C SER A 196 -25.58 10.57 -15.29
N ARG A 197 -26.64 9.89 -14.85
CA ARG A 197 -27.28 10.15 -13.56
C ARG A 197 -26.51 9.55 -12.37
N PHE A 198 -25.58 8.64 -12.61
CA PHE A 198 -24.79 7.95 -11.60
C PHE A 198 -23.37 8.50 -11.52
N PRO A 199 -22.78 8.57 -10.32
CA PRO A 199 -21.44 9.07 -10.14
C PRO A 199 -20.41 8.16 -10.82
N THR A 200 -19.25 8.73 -11.10
CA THR A 200 -18.08 8.03 -11.65
C THR A 200 -16.96 7.95 -10.62
N ARG A 201 -16.35 6.79 -10.50
CA ARG A 201 -15.14 6.54 -9.73
C ARG A 201 -13.99 6.33 -10.68
N ILE A 202 -12.98 7.19 -10.60
CA ILE A 202 -11.75 7.09 -11.37
C ILE A 202 -10.70 6.50 -10.43
N ILE A 203 -10.18 5.31 -10.74
CA ILE A 203 -9.31 4.54 -9.86
C ILE A 203 -8.00 4.27 -10.60
N GLY A 204 -6.86 4.66 -10.05
CA GLY A 204 -5.60 4.31 -10.70
C GLY A 204 -4.39 5.12 -10.28
N PHE A 205 -3.41 5.18 -11.17
CA PHE A 205 -2.16 5.87 -10.94
C PHE A 205 -2.27 7.37 -11.26
N PRO A 206 -1.59 8.25 -10.50
CA PRO A 206 -1.58 9.68 -10.79
C PRO A 206 -1.02 10.01 -12.18
N SER A 207 -0.03 9.26 -12.66
CA SER A 207 0.51 9.44 -14.01
C SER A 207 -0.52 9.18 -15.11
N TYR A 208 -1.29 8.09 -15.02
CA TYR A 208 -2.33 7.81 -16.00
C TYR A 208 -3.52 8.77 -15.89
N LEU A 209 -3.82 9.27 -14.69
CA LEU A 209 -4.80 10.37 -14.55
C LEU A 209 -4.31 11.60 -15.31
N TRP A 210 -3.06 12.01 -15.10
CA TRP A 210 -2.46 13.14 -15.79
C TRP A 210 -2.54 12.99 -17.31
N PHE A 211 -2.08 11.87 -17.85
CA PHE A 211 -2.09 11.62 -19.29
C PHE A 211 -3.51 11.55 -19.87
N GLY A 212 -4.44 10.94 -19.14
CA GLY A 212 -5.84 10.88 -19.56
C GLY A 212 -6.49 12.28 -19.61
N LEU A 213 -6.23 13.13 -18.61
CA LEU A 213 -6.72 14.50 -18.58
C LEU A 213 -6.09 15.38 -19.68
N LYS A 214 -4.77 15.23 -19.91
CA LYS A 214 -4.09 15.92 -21.01
C LYS A 214 -4.62 15.45 -22.35
N ARG A 215 -4.91 14.16 -22.52
CA ARG A 215 -5.52 13.65 -23.74
C ARG A 215 -6.92 14.21 -23.96
N MET A 216 -7.75 14.35 -22.94
CA MET A 216 -9.03 15.03 -23.03
C MET A 216 -8.88 16.48 -23.48
N GLU A 217 -7.91 17.20 -22.90
CA GLU A 217 -7.60 18.59 -23.27
C GLU A 217 -7.20 18.73 -24.74
N GLU A 218 -6.32 17.85 -25.25
CA GLU A 218 -5.91 17.79 -26.66
C GLU A 218 -7.07 17.51 -27.62
N LEU A 219 -8.00 16.64 -27.21
CA LEU A 219 -9.19 16.32 -28.00
C LEU A 219 -10.32 17.36 -27.87
N GLY A 220 -10.14 18.39 -27.04
CA GLY A 220 -11.17 19.39 -26.74
C GLY A 220 -12.34 18.84 -25.93
N LEU A 221 -12.17 17.68 -25.28
CA LEU A 221 -13.20 17.01 -24.50
C LEU A 221 -13.22 17.51 -23.05
N ARG A 222 -14.39 17.65 -22.49
CA ARG A 222 -14.63 17.95 -21.08
C ARG A 222 -15.83 17.17 -20.57
N ALA A 223 -15.88 16.92 -19.27
CA ALA A 223 -17.01 16.28 -18.63
C ALA A 223 -17.32 16.99 -17.31
N GLN A 224 -18.58 17.28 -17.08
CA GLN A 224 -19.06 17.66 -15.74
C GLN A 224 -19.59 16.39 -15.09
N LEU A 225 -18.72 15.65 -14.40
CA LEU A 225 -19.12 14.39 -13.78
C LEU A 225 -20.18 14.60 -12.68
N PRO A 226 -21.14 13.67 -12.53
CA PRO A 226 -22.23 13.81 -11.58
C PRO A 226 -21.77 13.94 -10.13
N LYS A 227 -22.55 14.63 -9.30
CA LYS A 227 -22.29 14.77 -7.86
C LYS A 227 -22.08 13.41 -7.20
N GLY A 228 -21.02 13.30 -6.39
CA GLY A 228 -20.59 12.06 -5.76
C GLY A 228 -19.53 11.29 -6.55
N SER A 229 -19.10 11.82 -7.72
CA SER A 229 -17.94 11.30 -8.44
C SER A 229 -16.67 11.56 -7.65
N ARG A 230 -15.73 10.60 -7.72
CA ARG A 230 -14.47 10.61 -6.95
C ARG A 230 -13.29 10.12 -7.78
N ILE A 231 -12.11 10.58 -7.42
CA ILE A 231 -10.83 10.07 -7.90
C ILE A 231 -10.14 9.33 -6.75
N LEU A 232 -9.68 8.12 -7.00
CA LEU A 232 -8.99 7.23 -6.06
C LEU A 232 -7.62 6.91 -6.62
N LEU A 233 -6.57 7.57 -6.13
CA LEU A 233 -5.21 7.42 -6.63
C LEU A 233 -4.41 6.49 -5.73
N ALA A 234 -3.74 5.51 -6.34
CA ALA A 234 -2.86 4.57 -5.65
C ALA A 234 -1.51 4.48 -6.36
N GLY A 235 -0.44 4.33 -5.57
CA GLY A 235 0.92 4.27 -6.09
C GLY A 235 1.47 5.61 -6.55
N GLY A 236 2.73 5.59 -6.99
CA GLY A 236 3.42 6.80 -7.47
C GLY A 236 3.42 6.94 -8.98
N TRP A 237 4.21 7.87 -9.46
CA TRP A 237 4.42 8.13 -10.91
C TRP A 237 5.21 7.01 -11.61
N LYS A 238 5.82 6.08 -10.88
CA LYS A 238 6.56 4.91 -11.38
C LYS A 238 7.61 5.29 -12.43
N GLN A 239 7.55 4.68 -13.62
CA GLN A 239 8.44 5.00 -14.73
C GLN A 239 8.28 6.41 -15.29
N HIS A 240 7.26 7.15 -14.87
CA HIS A 240 6.94 8.50 -15.34
C HIS A 240 7.38 9.60 -14.36
N TYR A 241 8.33 9.32 -13.45
CA TYR A 241 8.81 10.32 -12.49
C TYR A 241 9.32 11.61 -13.14
N ALA A 242 9.97 11.52 -14.29
CA ALA A 242 10.45 12.70 -15.02
C ALA A 242 9.33 13.64 -15.49
N GLN A 243 8.10 13.17 -15.53
CA GLN A 243 6.91 13.92 -15.95
C GLN A 243 5.99 14.26 -14.77
N GLN A 244 6.45 13.99 -13.54
CA GLN A 244 5.68 14.25 -12.35
C GLN A 244 5.37 15.73 -12.19
N VAL A 245 4.12 16.03 -11.90
CA VAL A 245 3.64 17.36 -11.57
C VAL A 245 3.22 17.44 -10.11
N GLU A 246 3.24 18.65 -9.57
CA GLU A 246 2.75 18.92 -8.21
C GLU A 246 1.27 18.57 -8.07
N LYS A 247 0.87 18.09 -6.88
CA LYS A 247 -0.52 17.70 -6.60
C LYS A 247 -1.54 18.79 -6.94
N PRO A 248 -1.34 20.07 -6.57
CA PRO A 248 -2.28 21.13 -6.91
C PRO A 248 -2.49 21.30 -8.42
N VAL A 249 -1.44 21.07 -9.22
CA VAL A 249 -1.54 21.12 -10.70
C VAL A 249 -2.40 19.99 -11.23
N LEU A 250 -2.18 18.77 -10.75
CA LEU A 250 -2.97 17.59 -11.14
C LEU A 250 -4.44 17.75 -10.73
N TYR A 251 -4.68 18.17 -9.48
CA TYR A 251 -6.04 18.33 -8.94
C TYR A 251 -6.79 19.49 -9.62
N GLY A 252 -6.08 20.61 -9.88
CA GLY A 252 -6.64 21.72 -10.64
C GLY A 252 -7.04 21.32 -12.05
N LEU A 253 -6.23 20.48 -12.73
CA LEU A 253 -6.57 19.95 -14.05
C LEU A 253 -7.81 19.04 -13.99
N ALA A 254 -7.89 18.15 -12.99
CA ALA A 254 -9.06 17.30 -12.77
C ALA A 254 -10.34 18.13 -12.52
N GLY A 255 -10.23 19.20 -11.75
CA GLY A 255 -11.33 20.16 -11.53
C GLY A 255 -11.82 20.81 -12.82
N ARG A 256 -10.89 21.29 -13.66
CA ARG A 256 -11.23 21.96 -14.93
C ARG A 256 -11.81 21.02 -15.99
N ILE A 257 -11.29 19.79 -16.09
CA ILE A 257 -11.67 18.85 -17.15
C ILE A 257 -12.88 18.00 -16.76
N LEU A 258 -12.99 17.61 -15.48
CA LEU A 258 -13.98 16.64 -15.00
C LEU A 258 -14.99 17.22 -14.02
N GLY A 259 -14.81 18.46 -13.55
CA GLY A 259 -15.66 19.08 -12.54
C GLY A 259 -15.53 18.44 -11.14
N ILE A 260 -14.44 17.69 -10.87
CA ILE A 260 -14.22 17.04 -9.58
C ILE A 260 -13.47 17.98 -8.65
N GLN A 261 -14.06 18.27 -7.48
CA GLN A 261 -13.40 19.06 -6.46
C GLN A 261 -12.28 18.27 -5.75
N GLU A 262 -11.25 18.96 -5.29
CA GLU A 262 -10.11 18.37 -4.58
C GLU A 262 -10.52 17.49 -3.40
N ALA A 263 -11.53 17.90 -2.62
CA ALA A 263 -12.07 17.11 -1.51
C ALA A 263 -12.63 15.72 -1.92
N ASN A 264 -12.83 15.49 -3.21
CA ASN A 264 -13.25 14.20 -3.77
C ASN A 264 -12.09 13.43 -4.43
N ILE A 265 -10.85 13.88 -4.24
CA ILE A 265 -9.64 13.19 -4.68
C ILE A 265 -9.00 12.53 -3.45
N ASN A 266 -8.97 11.22 -3.45
CA ASN A 266 -8.41 10.42 -2.36
C ASN A 266 -7.15 9.71 -2.84
N GLU A 267 -6.15 9.66 -1.97
CA GLU A 267 -4.90 8.97 -2.24
C GLU A 267 -4.73 7.77 -1.29
N PHE A 268 -4.06 6.74 -1.79
CA PHE A 268 -3.71 5.55 -1.04
C PHE A 268 -2.21 5.27 -1.13
N PHE A 269 -1.66 4.84 -0.03
CA PHE A 269 -0.29 4.33 0.04
C PHE A 269 -0.30 2.90 0.56
N GLY A 270 0.59 2.06 0.03
CA GLY A 270 0.81 0.70 0.46
C GLY A 270 1.85 0.00 -0.42
N ALA A 271 2.34 -1.12 0.07
CA ALA A 271 3.25 -2.01 -0.65
C ALA A 271 2.69 -3.44 -0.60
N VAL A 272 3.07 -4.28 -1.57
CA VAL A 272 2.64 -5.68 -1.58
C VAL A 272 3.17 -6.43 -0.36
N GLU A 273 4.37 -6.06 0.08
CA GLU A 273 5.04 -6.58 1.28
C GLU A 273 4.44 -6.04 2.58
N HIS A 274 3.66 -4.96 2.50
CA HIS A 274 2.95 -4.36 3.62
C HIS A 274 1.55 -3.93 3.17
N PRO A 275 0.61 -4.88 3.02
CA PRO A 275 -0.69 -4.63 2.41
C PRO A 275 -1.68 -3.96 3.37
N ILE A 276 -1.22 -2.95 4.09
CA ILE A 276 -2.06 -2.09 4.91
C ILE A 276 -2.55 -0.93 4.06
N PHE A 277 -3.83 -0.65 4.17
CA PHE A 277 -4.51 0.36 3.39
C PHE A 277 -4.39 1.72 4.08
N PHE A 278 -3.33 2.47 3.75
CA PHE A 278 -3.20 3.86 4.19
C PHE A 278 -4.03 4.76 3.31
N ASN A 279 -5.03 5.39 3.87
CA ASN A 279 -5.83 6.42 3.21
C ASN A 279 -5.34 7.80 3.61
N ALA A 280 -5.22 8.69 2.64
CA ALA A 280 -5.06 10.11 2.93
C ALA A 280 -6.32 10.68 3.58
N CYS A 281 -6.15 11.53 4.60
CA CYS A 281 -7.23 12.31 5.20
C CYS A 281 -7.68 13.46 4.27
N LYS A 282 -8.61 14.29 4.72
CA LYS A 282 -9.08 15.45 3.96
C LYS A 282 -7.99 16.51 3.65
N GLU A 283 -6.89 16.49 4.43
CA GLU A 283 -5.70 17.34 4.23
C GLU A 283 -4.60 16.60 3.43
N HIS A 284 -4.93 15.49 2.78
CA HIS A 284 -4.01 14.66 1.97
C HIS A 284 -2.81 14.07 2.72
N HIS A 285 -2.94 13.83 4.04
CA HIS A 285 -1.92 13.19 4.87
C HIS A 285 -2.27 11.74 5.18
N PHE A 286 -1.25 10.86 5.17
CA PHE A 286 -1.39 9.43 5.46
C PHE A 286 -1.25 9.17 6.97
N HIS A 287 -2.34 9.28 7.72
CA HIS A 287 -2.37 8.90 9.13
C HIS A 287 -2.16 7.40 9.31
N ILE A 288 -1.37 7.04 10.33
CA ILE A 288 -1.05 5.65 10.61
C ILE A 288 -2.27 4.97 11.22
N PRO A 289 -2.82 3.91 10.57
CA PRO A 289 -3.94 3.16 11.15
C PRO A 289 -3.45 2.17 12.21
N VAL A 290 -4.34 1.72 13.08
CA VAL A 290 -4.07 0.74 14.17
C VAL A 290 -3.43 -0.56 13.68
N TYR A 291 -3.57 -0.87 12.40
CA TYR A 291 -3.05 -2.08 11.76
C TYR A 291 -1.56 -2.04 11.43
N SER A 292 -0.94 -0.87 11.61
CA SER A 292 0.47 -0.62 11.30
C SER A 292 1.14 0.24 12.38
N ARG A 293 2.47 0.15 12.45
CA ARG A 293 3.35 1.16 13.05
C ARG A 293 4.42 1.52 12.03
N VAL A 294 4.90 2.74 12.11
CA VAL A 294 5.93 3.27 11.20
C VAL A 294 7.10 3.79 12.01
N ILE A 295 8.28 3.40 11.63
CA ILE A 295 9.54 3.94 12.16
C ILE A 295 10.28 4.59 11.00
N ILE A 296 10.76 5.79 11.20
CA ILE A 296 11.70 6.42 10.27
C ILE A 296 13.11 6.08 10.74
N ARG A 297 13.95 5.57 9.83
CA ARG A 297 15.30 5.14 10.15
C ARG A 297 16.35 5.98 9.42
N ASP A 298 17.42 6.26 10.11
CA ASP A 298 18.60 6.90 9.50
C ASP A 298 19.12 6.07 8.33
N VAL A 299 19.47 6.73 7.24
CA VAL A 299 19.89 6.04 5.99
C VAL A 299 21.25 5.31 6.11
N ASN A 300 22.10 5.70 7.07
CA ASN A 300 23.43 5.14 7.26
C ASN A 300 23.49 4.14 8.41
N THR A 301 22.87 4.48 9.54
CA THR A 301 22.95 3.68 10.77
C THR A 301 21.77 2.74 10.96
N LEU A 302 20.66 2.99 10.25
CA LEU A 302 19.35 2.32 10.41
C LEU A 302 18.73 2.50 11.80
N GLU A 303 19.28 3.37 12.63
CA GLU A 303 18.69 3.71 13.93
C GLU A 303 17.41 4.52 13.78
N PRO A 304 16.44 4.36 14.70
CA PRO A 304 15.21 5.14 14.69
C PRO A 304 15.47 6.64 14.80
N LEU A 305 14.81 7.41 13.96
CA LEU A 305 14.82 8.88 14.00
C LEU A 305 13.58 9.43 14.70
N PRO A 306 13.70 10.58 15.39
CA PRO A 306 12.56 11.26 15.97
C PRO A 306 11.63 11.84 14.88
N MET A 307 10.39 12.20 15.25
CA MET A 307 9.45 12.87 14.35
C MET A 307 10.06 14.13 13.71
N GLY A 308 9.67 14.43 12.49
CA GLY A 308 10.16 15.57 11.70
C GLY A 308 11.51 15.31 11.01
N LYS A 309 12.21 14.21 11.31
CA LYS A 309 13.47 13.88 10.64
C LYS A 309 13.23 12.96 9.44
N VAL A 310 13.89 13.29 8.34
CA VAL A 310 13.81 12.52 7.09
C VAL A 310 14.71 11.30 7.15
N GLY A 311 14.17 10.14 6.76
CA GLY A 311 14.91 8.87 6.69
C GLY A 311 14.13 7.83 5.91
N LEU A 312 14.61 6.59 5.94
CA LEU A 312 13.97 5.43 5.32
C LEU A 312 12.70 5.03 6.08
N ILE A 313 11.65 4.73 5.34
CA ILE A 313 10.36 4.34 5.91
C ILE A 313 10.37 2.84 6.21
N ASN A 314 10.28 2.49 7.50
CA ASN A 314 10.12 1.13 7.97
C ASN A 314 8.66 0.90 8.43
N LEU A 315 7.98 0.00 7.74
CA LEU A 315 6.57 -0.35 7.96
C LEU A 315 6.47 -1.63 8.76
N ILE A 316 5.64 -1.65 9.81
CA ILE A 316 5.48 -2.79 10.72
C ILE A 316 4.01 -3.19 10.80
N SER A 317 3.72 -4.47 10.56
CA SER A 317 2.36 -5.02 10.70
C SER A 317 2.40 -6.53 10.95
N PRO A 318 1.53 -7.06 11.82
CA PRO A 318 1.37 -8.50 12.02
C PRO A 318 0.43 -9.16 11.00
N LEU A 319 0.06 -8.50 9.91
CA LEU A 319 -0.97 -8.97 8.99
C LEU A 319 -0.55 -10.25 8.24
N LEU A 320 0.65 -10.25 7.64
CA LEU A 320 1.13 -11.36 6.81
C LEU A 320 1.71 -12.49 7.66
N ARG A 321 1.24 -13.71 7.45
CA ARG A 321 1.78 -14.93 8.04
C ARG A 321 2.41 -15.87 7.02
N ALA A 322 1.92 -15.84 5.78
CA ALA A 322 2.48 -16.67 4.74
C ALA A 322 3.88 -16.21 4.31
N THR A 323 4.15 -14.91 4.41
CA THR A 323 5.44 -14.28 4.11
C THR A 323 5.97 -13.58 5.36
N PRO A 324 7.26 -13.76 5.73
CA PRO A 324 7.84 -13.13 6.91
C PRO A 324 8.11 -11.64 6.67
N ALA A 325 7.03 -10.85 6.65
CA ALA A 325 7.03 -9.41 6.36
C ALA A 325 6.46 -8.58 7.52
N THR A 326 6.84 -8.94 8.76
CA THR A 326 6.39 -8.21 9.96
C THR A 326 6.97 -6.80 10.01
N SER A 327 8.23 -6.61 9.59
CA SER A 327 8.92 -5.32 9.54
C SER A 327 9.63 -5.17 8.20
N VAL A 328 9.14 -4.25 7.38
CA VAL A 328 9.58 -4.05 5.99
C VAL A 328 10.20 -2.67 5.85
N MET A 329 11.43 -2.59 5.35
CA MET A 329 12.06 -1.35 4.93
C MET A 329 11.71 -1.07 3.47
N THR A 330 11.07 0.06 3.22
CA THR A 330 10.79 0.51 1.86
C THR A 330 12.00 1.21 1.23
N ASP A 331 11.93 1.40 -0.09
CA ASP A 331 12.90 2.20 -0.83
C ASP A 331 12.50 3.70 -0.85
N ASP A 332 11.58 4.11 0.02
CA ASP A 332 11.05 5.46 0.06
C ASP A 332 11.61 6.23 1.26
N LEU A 333 11.91 7.51 1.04
CA LEU A 333 12.23 8.47 2.09
C LEU A 333 10.96 9.17 2.58
N GLY A 334 10.92 9.46 3.86
CA GLY A 334 9.81 10.19 4.46
C GLY A 334 10.10 10.59 5.89
N TYR A 335 9.10 11.19 6.52
CA TYR A 335 9.13 11.56 7.93
C TYR A 335 7.74 11.47 8.55
N LEU A 336 7.70 11.39 9.86
CA LEU A 336 6.46 11.40 10.65
C LEU A 336 6.23 12.78 11.25
N THR A 337 4.97 13.18 11.28
CA THR A 337 4.51 14.41 11.95
C THR A 337 3.42 14.06 12.98
N PRO A 338 3.37 14.73 14.15
CA PRO A 338 2.30 14.56 15.11
C PRO A 338 0.92 14.78 14.48
N GLY A 339 -0.07 13.95 14.86
CA GLY A 339 -1.40 14.01 14.27
C GLY A 339 -2.14 15.33 14.52
N GLU A 340 -1.86 15.95 15.65
CA GLU A 340 -2.45 17.21 16.07
C GLU A 340 -2.12 18.37 15.10
N GLU A 341 -1.01 18.29 14.38
CA GLU A 341 -0.58 19.29 13.41
C GLU A 341 -1.34 19.19 12.07
N CYS A 342 -2.08 18.11 11.84
CA CYS A 342 -2.77 17.88 10.57
C CYS A 342 -4.01 18.77 10.34
N GLY A 343 -4.72 19.15 11.41
CA GLY A 343 -5.99 19.88 11.30
C GLY A 343 -7.20 19.03 10.85
N CYS A 344 -7.01 17.77 10.48
CA CYS A 344 -8.11 16.88 10.08
C CYS A 344 -8.91 16.33 11.25
N GLY A 345 -8.37 16.40 12.48
CA GLY A 345 -8.98 15.89 13.71
C GLY A 345 -8.54 14.47 14.09
N LEU A 346 -7.70 13.81 13.30
CA LEU A 346 -7.07 12.54 13.68
C LEU A 346 -5.82 12.79 14.53
N ARG A 347 -5.69 12.06 15.65
CA ARG A 347 -4.55 12.19 16.58
C ARG A 347 -3.37 11.28 16.22
N SER A 348 -3.61 10.19 15.47
CA SER A 348 -2.51 9.33 15.06
C SER A 348 -1.52 10.11 14.20
N PRO A 349 -0.20 9.92 14.37
CA PRO A 349 0.81 10.54 13.52
C PRO A 349 0.54 10.27 12.03
N TYR A 350 1.02 11.15 11.18
CA TYR A 350 0.93 10.94 9.75
C TYR A 350 2.30 10.89 9.08
N LEU A 351 2.34 10.11 8.02
CA LEU A 351 3.52 9.86 7.20
C LEU A 351 3.51 10.80 5.98
N THR A 352 4.60 11.53 5.79
CA THR A 352 4.90 12.25 4.56
C THR A 352 5.94 11.48 3.76
N ILE A 353 5.62 11.15 2.51
CA ILE A 353 6.50 10.42 1.60
C ILE A 353 7.12 11.42 0.63
N LEU A 354 8.45 11.50 0.59
CA LEU A 354 9.17 12.46 -0.24
C LEU A 354 9.54 11.89 -1.61
N GLY A 355 9.75 10.58 -1.71
CA GLY A 355 10.12 9.91 -2.95
C GLY A 355 11.04 8.72 -2.71
N ARG A 356 11.48 8.09 -3.79
CA ARG A 356 12.40 6.95 -3.73
C ARG A 356 13.85 7.40 -3.69
N VAL A 357 14.63 6.70 -2.87
CA VAL A 357 16.09 6.78 -2.91
C VAL A 357 16.58 6.15 -4.21
N GLY A 358 17.55 6.77 -4.86
CA GLY A 358 18.22 6.19 -6.03
C GLY A 358 18.86 4.83 -5.69
N LEU A 359 18.85 3.89 -6.63
CA LEU A 359 19.39 2.53 -6.46
C LEU A 359 20.83 2.48 -5.88
N ALA A 360 21.64 3.52 -6.09
CA ALA A 360 23.01 3.60 -5.58
C ALA A 360 23.09 3.82 -4.05
N GLU A 361 22.14 4.58 -3.48
CA GLU A 361 22.12 4.85 -2.04
C GLU A 361 21.49 3.68 -1.24
N ILE A 362 20.60 2.92 -1.87
CA ILE A 362 20.00 1.71 -1.28
C ILE A 362 20.99 0.54 -1.28
N GLN A 363 21.97 0.53 -2.19
CA GLN A 363 22.99 -0.54 -2.24
C GLN A 363 23.81 -0.62 -0.95
N THR A 364 24.03 0.47 -0.23
CA THR A 364 24.71 0.47 1.07
C THR A 364 23.86 -0.20 2.17
N CYS A 365 22.55 0.01 2.19
CA CYS A 365 21.65 -0.64 3.17
C CYS A 365 21.37 -2.10 2.81
N ALA A 366 21.24 -2.41 1.50
CA ALA A 366 21.08 -3.78 1.01
C ALA A 366 22.39 -4.59 1.07
N ALA A 367 23.56 -3.95 1.03
CA ALA A 367 24.85 -4.61 1.21
C ALA A 367 24.97 -5.20 2.61
N GLY A 368 24.54 -4.50 3.67
CA GLY A 368 24.50 -5.03 5.02
C GLY A 368 23.62 -6.29 5.14
N ALA A 369 22.40 -6.28 4.57
CA ALA A 369 21.52 -7.45 4.59
C ALA A 369 22.01 -8.58 3.65
N ALA A 370 22.66 -8.25 2.53
CA ALA A 370 23.23 -9.22 1.61
C ALA A 370 24.57 -9.82 2.11
N GLU A 371 25.39 -9.04 2.83
CA GLU A 371 26.58 -9.55 3.52
C GLU A 371 26.22 -10.55 4.63
N LEU A 372 25.11 -10.34 5.32
CA LEU A 372 24.59 -11.28 6.31
C LEU A 372 24.17 -12.63 5.69
N LEU A 373 23.71 -12.62 4.44
CA LEU A 373 23.29 -13.82 3.72
C LEU A 373 24.40 -14.42 2.83
N GLY A 374 25.41 -13.61 2.42
CA GLY A 374 26.48 -13.99 1.50
C GLY A 374 27.67 -14.72 2.13
N LYS A 375 27.72 -14.89 3.46
CA LYS A 375 28.72 -15.71 4.15
C LYS A 375 28.35 -17.18 4.32
N GLY A 376 27.20 -17.56 3.77
CA GLY A 376 26.83 -18.97 3.60
C GLY A 376 27.02 -19.35 2.14
N GLU A 377 28.19 -19.81 1.75
CA GLU A 377 28.37 -20.56 0.52
C GLU A 377 27.36 -21.72 0.53
N MET A 378 26.47 -21.69 -0.45
CA MET A 378 25.68 -22.87 -0.75
C MET A 378 26.41 -23.70 -1.82
N PRO A 379 26.43 -25.03 -1.64
CA PRO A 379 27.00 -25.96 -2.61
C PRO A 379 26.20 -25.99 -3.92
#